data_020503f1232f7d055e1a23326163b1ec
#
_entry.id   020503f1232f7d055e1a23326163b1ec
#
_cell.length_a   1.000
_cell.length_b   1.000
_cell.length_c   1.000
_cell.angle_alpha   90.00
_cell.angle_beta   90.00
_cell.angle_gamma   90.00
#
_symmetry.space_group_name_H-M   'P 1'
#
loop_
_entity.id
_entity.type
_entity.pdbx_description
1 polymer ?
#
loop_
_entity_poly.entity_id
_entity_poly.type
_entity_poly.pdbx_seq_one_letter_code
_entity_poly.pdbx_strand_id
1 'polypeptide(L)'
;MQLPLWPEAASAVATEIDYLYIYLTVVSVVMSVLIFGTIFVFCIKYRRRGDEIPEPIHGSLRLEITWSVIPFLVMLTFFWWGAKIYFLNATPPPNSMDVYAVGKQWMWKVQYPEGQREINELHVPIGRPVKITLASEDVIHSFFIPALRIKHDVVPGHYDTMWFTANKAGRYHLYCAEYCGTEHSGMVGWVTVMEPADYANWLAGGGSSGTMAQQGERLFEQLGCSSCHLLDRQGRCPSLRGVYGSRVQLSDGKTVQADDAYIRESILNPNAKVVSGYKPNVMPSFQGQITEEGILQLVIYIKSLGITNAPGAPTAAALAAPQNGGKQ
;
A
#
# COMPACT_ATOMS: atom_id res chain seq x y z
N MET A 1 -29.19 2.29 -20.70
CA MET A 1 -27.85 1.76 -21.03
C MET A 1 -26.84 2.54 -20.18
N GLN A 2 -26.38 2.01 -19.07
CA GLN A 2 -25.26 2.60 -18.34
C GLN A 2 -24.02 2.22 -19.13
N LEU A 3 -23.37 3.20 -19.74
CA LEU A 3 -22.06 2.99 -20.35
C LEU A 3 -21.07 2.79 -19.18
N PRO A 4 -20.41 1.65 -19.05
CA PRO A 4 -19.49 1.36 -17.94
C PRO A 4 -18.15 2.06 -18.14
N LEU A 5 -18.18 3.37 -18.44
CA LEU A 5 -16.96 4.17 -18.65
C LEU A 5 -16.30 4.56 -17.33
N TRP A 6 -17.01 4.37 -16.21
CA TRP A 6 -16.57 4.80 -14.90
C TRP A 6 -16.81 3.67 -13.88
N PRO A 7 -15.78 3.10 -13.26
CA PRO A 7 -15.99 2.10 -12.23
C PRO A 7 -16.67 2.72 -11.01
N GLU A 8 -17.51 1.95 -10.34
CA GLU A 8 -18.19 2.37 -9.12
C GLU A 8 -17.20 2.83 -8.05
N ALA A 9 -17.48 3.93 -7.36
CA ALA A 9 -16.68 4.38 -6.22
C ALA A 9 -17.14 3.63 -4.96
N ALA A 10 -16.23 2.89 -4.34
CA ALA A 10 -16.47 2.07 -3.16
C ALA A 10 -15.70 2.52 -1.91
N SER A 11 -15.14 3.74 -1.93
CA SER A 11 -14.51 4.39 -0.78
C SER A 11 -14.74 5.90 -0.81
N ALA A 12 -14.61 6.56 0.34
CA ALA A 12 -14.69 8.03 0.42
C ALA A 12 -13.56 8.70 -0.38
N VAL A 13 -12.37 8.13 -0.34
CA VAL A 13 -11.20 8.62 -1.10
C VAL A 13 -11.44 8.49 -2.60
N ALA A 14 -12.08 7.41 -3.07
CA ALA A 14 -12.43 7.24 -4.47
C ALA A 14 -13.32 8.38 -4.97
N THR A 15 -14.30 8.79 -4.18
CA THR A 15 -15.18 9.92 -4.51
C THR A 15 -14.44 11.24 -4.60
N GLU A 16 -13.50 11.51 -3.68
CA GLU A 16 -12.65 12.72 -3.72
C GLU A 16 -11.74 12.74 -4.95
N ILE A 17 -11.16 11.59 -5.32
CA ILE A 17 -10.35 11.45 -6.53
C ILE A 17 -11.18 11.69 -7.78
N ASP A 18 -12.41 11.18 -7.82
CA ASP A 18 -13.35 11.38 -8.94
C ASP A 18 -13.68 12.86 -9.12
N TYR A 19 -13.94 13.61 -8.04
CA TYR A 19 -14.17 15.05 -8.11
C TYR A 19 -12.94 15.81 -8.63
N LEU A 20 -11.74 15.48 -8.14
CA LEU A 20 -10.52 16.09 -8.65
C LEU A 20 -10.32 15.78 -10.15
N TYR A 21 -10.57 14.55 -10.57
CA TYR A 21 -10.47 14.16 -11.99
C TYR A 21 -11.48 14.92 -12.87
N ILE A 22 -12.72 15.04 -12.44
CA ILE A 22 -13.75 15.81 -13.15
C ILE A 22 -13.32 17.28 -13.24
N TYR A 23 -12.83 17.86 -12.15
CA TYR A 23 -12.35 19.24 -12.15
C TYR A 23 -11.20 19.45 -13.14
N LEU A 24 -10.19 18.56 -13.11
CA LEU A 24 -9.07 18.58 -14.08
C LEU A 24 -9.56 18.48 -15.51
N THR A 25 -10.51 17.58 -15.78
CA THR A 25 -11.07 17.36 -17.11
C THR A 25 -11.83 18.60 -17.59
N VAL A 26 -12.69 19.18 -16.76
CA VAL A 26 -13.46 20.39 -17.09
C VAL A 26 -12.54 21.57 -17.40
N VAL A 27 -11.52 21.82 -16.57
CA VAL A 27 -10.55 22.89 -16.80
C VAL A 27 -9.77 22.63 -18.11
N SER A 28 -9.33 21.40 -18.36
CA SER A 28 -8.64 21.03 -19.59
C SER A 28 -9.48 21.25 -20.84
N VAL A 29 -10.75 20.86 -20.79
CA VAL A 29 -11.70 21.08 -21.90
C VAL A 29 -11.95 22.58 -22.13
N VAL A 30 -12.21 23.34 -21.05
CA VAL A 30 -12.43 24.80 -21.17
C VAL A 30 -11.21 25.48 -21.77
N MET A 31 -10.00 25.19 -21.28
CA MET A 31 -8.76 25.77 -21.79
C MET A 31 -8.52 25.37 -23.26
N SER A 32 -8.76 24.11 -23.62
CA SER A 32 -8.64 23.64 -25.00
C SER A 32 -9.61 24.35 -25.92
N VAL A 33 -10.87 24.45 -25.56
CA VAL A 33 -11.90 25.15 -26.35
C VAL A 33 -11.55 26.62 -26.51
N LEU A 34 -11.07 27.29 -25.47
CA LEU A 34 -10.64 28.68 -25.52
C LEU A 34 -9.46 28.88 -26.46
N ILE A 35 -8.42 28.05 -26.34
CA ILE A 35 -7.21 28.15 -27.18
C ILE A 35 -7.53 27.85 -28.65
N PHE A 36 -8.11 26.68 -28.92
CA PHE A 36 -8.43 26.27 -30.29
C PHE A 36 -9.49 27.18 -30.92
N GLY A 37 -10.50 27.61 -30.14
CA GLY A 37 -11.49 28.58 -30.59
C GLY A 37 -10.86 29.92 -30.96
N THR A 38 -9.95 30.43 -30.15
CA THR A 38 -9.20 31.68 -30.45
C THR A 38 -8.35 31.53 -31.71
N ILE A 39 -7.62 30.43 -31.84
CA ILE A 39 -6.81 30.13 -33.04
C ILE A 39 -7.72 30.11 -34.30
N PHE A 40 -8.85 29.39 -34.22
CA PHE A 40 -9.80 29.28 -35.31
C PHE A 40 -10.37 30.64 -35.73
N VAL A 41 -10.78 31.44 -34.77
CA VAL A 41 -11.27 32.81 -35.01
C VAL A 41 -10.19 33.66 -35.65
N PHE A 42 -8.93 33.59 -35.20
CA PHE A 42 -7.84 34.35 -35.76
C PHE A 42 -7.47 33.89 -37.18
N CYS A 43 -7.51 32.59 -37.45
CA CYS A 43 -7.31 32.06 -38.81
C CYS A 43 -8.34 32.61 -39.81
N ILE A 44 -9.59 32.80 -39.42
CA ILE A 44 -10.65 33.37 -40.25
C ILE A 44 -10.51 34.89 -40.35
N LYS A 45 -10.40 35.57 -39.18
CA LYS A 45 -10.40 37.04 -39.11
C LYS A 45 -9.18 37.66 -39.75
N TYR A 46 -7.99 37.09 -39.54
CA TYR A 46 -6.72 37.62 -40.00
C TYR A 46 -6.17 36.87 -41.24
N ARG A 47 -7.02 36.12 -41.92
CA ARG A 47 -6.67 35.50 -43.20
C ARG A 47 -6.26 36.57 -44.20
N ARG A 48 -5.08 36.43 -44.80
CA ARG A 48 -4.57 37.34 -45.87
C ARG A 48 -5.55 37.37 -47.05
N ARG A 49 -6.07 38.55 -47.38
CA ARG A 49 -7.02 38.75 -48.48
C ARG A 49 -6.47 39.63 -49.62
N GLY A 50 -5.25 40.14 -49.48
CA GLY A 50 -4.59 41.02 -50.43
C GLY A 50 -3.13 41.28 -50.04
N ASP A 51 -2.54 42.29 -50.65
CA ASP A 51 -1.13 42.69 -50.41
C ASP A 51 -0.99 43.75 -49.31
N GLU A 52 -2.03 43.98 -48.52
CA GLU A 52 -1.97 44.92 -47.41
C GLU A 52 -0.98 44.43 -46.32
N ILE A 53 -0.11 45.36 -45.92
CA ILE A 53 0.85 45.11 -44.82
C ILE A 53 0.11 45.35 -43.53
N PRO A 54 -0.02 44.30 -42.64
CA PRO A 54 -0.71 44.45 -41.37
C PRO A 54 0.05 45.41 -40.45
N GLU A 55 -0.69 46.17 -39.65
CA GLU A 55 -0.08 47.00 -38.62
C GLU A 55 0.67 46.13 -37.56
N PRO A 56 1.84 46.58 -37.13
CA PRO A 56 2.61 45.87 -36.10
C PRO A 56 1.83 45.89 -34.76
N ILE A 57 1.52 44.73 -34.26
CA ILE A 57 0.83 44.59 -32.95
C ILE A 57 1.90 44.62 -31.85
N HIS A 58 1.83 45.60 -30.98
CA HIS A 58 2.65 45.67 -29.76
C HIS A 58 2.05 44.83 -28.67
N GLY A 59 2.89 44.19 -27.82
CA GLY A 59 2.47 43.40 -26.69
C GLY A 59 1.62 44.21 -25.65
N SER A 60 0.81 43.54 -24.88
CA SER A 60 0.02 44.12 -23.81
C SER A 60 0.37 43.50 -22.48
N LEU A 61 1.06 44.26 -21.63
CA LEU A 61 1.46 43.79 -20.30
C LEU A 61 0.26 43.30 -19.46
N ARG A 62 -0.91 43.96 -19.61
CA ARG A 62 -2.14 43.53 -18.91
C ARG A 62 -2.58 42.14 -19.37
N LEU A 63 -2.53 41.87 -20.66
CA LEU A 63 -2.90 40.58 -21.23
C LEU A 63 -1.90 39.51 -20.81
N GLU A 64 -0.60 39.83 -20.86
CA GLU A 64 0.48 38.91 -20.45
C GLU A 64 0.37 38.51 -18.98
N ILE A 65 0.13 39.46 -18.08
CA ILE A 65 -0.11 39.19 -16.66
C ILE A 65 -1.37 38.32 -16.50
N THR A 66 -2.45 38.62 -17.19
CA THR A 66 -3.72 37.91 -17.07
C THR A 66 -3.58 36.44 -17.44
N TRP A 67 -2.99 36.13 -18.62
CA TRP A 67 -2.84 34.74 -19.04
C TRP A 67 -1.78 33.97 -18.28
N SER A 68 -0.87 34.63 -17.57
CA SER A 68 0.11 34.00 -16.70
C SER A 68 -0.46 33.74 -15.30
N VAL A 69 -1.08 34.75 -14.69
CA VAL A 69 -1.53 34.68 -13.30
C VAL A 69 -2.77 33.77 -13.15
N ILE A 70 -3.75 33.86 -14.06
CA ILE A 70 -4.98 33.07 -13.93
C ILE A 70 -4.67 31.55 -14.02
N PRO A 71 -3.98 31.04 -15.05
CA PRO A 71 -3.61 29.62 -15.11
C PRO A 71 -2.72 29.19 -13.95
N PHE A 72 -1.81 30.05 -13.50
CA PHE A 72 -0.96 29.76 -12.33
C PHE A 72 -1.80 29.55 -11.06
N LEU A 73 -2.78 30.41 -10.78
CA LEU A 73 -3.68 30.24 -9.64
C LEU A 73 -4.53 28.97 -9.75
N VAL A 74 -4.99 28.64 -10.96
CA VAL A 74 -5.70 27.37 -11.22
C VAL A 74 -4.79 26.16 -10.93
N MET A 75 -3.53 26.21 -11.39
CA MET A 75 -2.55 25.15 -11.05
C MET A 75 -2.32 24.99 -9.55
N LEU A 76 -2.30 26.07 -8.79
CA LEU A 76 -2.17 26.00 -7.34
C LEU A 76 -3.35 25.25 -6.69
N THR A 77 -4.57 25.38 -7.23
CA THR A 77 -5.72 24.62 -6.72
C THR A 77 -5.55 23.12 -6.96
N PHE A 78 -5.04 22.70 -8.12
CA PHE A 78 -4.72 21.29 -8.41
C PHE A 78 -3.66 20.76 -7.46
N PHE A 79 -2.59 21.52 -7.29
CA PHE A 79 -1.50 21.14 -6.39
C PHE A 79 -2.00 20.94 -4.95
N TRP A 80 -2.75 21.91 -4.44
CA TRP A 80 -3.28 21.85 -3.06
C TRP A 80 -4.22 20.65 -2.86
N TRP A 81 -5.15 20.44 -3.79
CA TRP A 81 -6.10 19.32 -3.68
C TRP A 81 -5.42 17.96 -3.86
N GLY A 82 -4.54 17.85 -4.85
CA GLY A 82 -3.75 16.64 -5.07
C GLY A 82 -2.85 16.30 -3.87
N ALA A 83 -2.16 17.30 -3.30
CA ALA A 83 -1.33 17.13 -2.11
C ALA A 83 -2.17 16.66 -0.90
N LYS A 84 -3.36 17.23 -0.69
CA LYS A 84 -4.29 16.79 0.38
C LYS A 84 -4.63 15.30 0.24
N ILE A 85 -5.01 14.86 -0.97
CA ILE A 85 -5.35 13.45 -1.24
C ILE A 85 -4.10 12.56 -1.07
N TYR A 86 -2.94 12.99 -1.54
CA TYR A 86 -1.70 12.25 -1.40
C TYR A 86 -1.34 11.99 0.08
N PHE A 87 -1.34 13.03 0.91
CA PHE A 87 -1.03 12.87 2.34
C PHE A 87 -2.08 12.03 3.08
N LEU A 88 -3.35 12.12 2.69
CA LEU A 88 -4.40 11.27 3.23
C LEU A 88 -4.12 9.79 2.93
N ASN A 89 -3.70 9.47 1.70
CA ASN A 89 -3.42 8.09 1.29
C ASN A 89 -2.07 7.55 1.79
N ALA A 90 -1.11 8.42 2.11
CA ALA A 90 0.23 8.01 2.51
C ALA A 90 0.31 7.48 3.95
N THR A 91 -0.67 7.79 4.81
CA THR A 91 -0.61 7.45 6.24
C THR A 91 -1.81 6.61 6.66
N PRO A 92 -1.64 5.30 6.89
CA PRO A 92 -2.71 4.45 7.38
C PRO A 92 -3.09 4.84 8.83
N PRO A 93 -4.39 4.83 9.17
CA PRO A 93 -4.84 5.01 10.55
C PRO A 93 -4.24 3.97 11.51
N PRO A 94 -3.97 4.33 12.77
CA PRO A 94 -3.27 3.44 13.72
C PRO A 94 -4.01 2.13 14.03
N ASN A 95 -5.33 2.08 13.86
CA ASN A 95 -6.17 0.90 14.11
C ASN A 95 -6.55 0.14 12.83
N SER A 96 -5.76 0.27 11.78
CA SER A 96 -5.99 -0.45 10.53
C SER A 96 -5.83 -1.95 10.72
N MET A 97 -6.66 -2.72 10.03
CA MET A 97 -6.50 -4.16 9.91
C MET A 97 -5.32 -4.47 8.99
N ASP A 98 -4.36 -5.23 9.47
CA ASP A 98 -3.24 -5.67 8.65
C ASP A 98 -3.66 -6.81 7.71
N VAL A 99 -3.24 -6.72 6.45
CA VAL A 99 -3.32 -7.78 5.45
C VAL A 99 -1.99 -7.81 4.70
N TYR A 100 -1.58 -8.97 4.24
CA TYR A 100 -0.33 -9.15 3.51
C TYR A 100 -0.64 -9.69 2.12
N ALA A 101 -0.08 -9.04 1.08
CA ALA A 101 -0.26 -9.50 -0.30
C ALA A 101 1.09 -9.62 -0.99
N VAL A 102 1.35 -10.81 -1.54
CA VAL A 102 2.58 -11.14 -2.26
C VAL A 102 2.25 -11.35 -3.73
N GLY A 103 2.84 -10.51 -4.58
CA GLY A 103 2.78 -10.69 -6.04
C GLY A 103 3.74 -11.78 -6.49
N LYS A 104 3.25 -12.68 -7.33
CA LYS A 104 4.03 -13.70 -8.04
C LYS A 104 3.42 -13.89 -9.42
N GLN A 105 4.23 -14.20 -10.41
CA GLN A 105 3.78 -14.48 -11.78
C GLN A 105 2.86 -15.72 -11.80
N TRP A 106 1.56 -15.63 -12.01
CA TRP A 106 0.73 -14.44 -12.24
C TRP A 106 -0.46 -14.51 -11.30
N MET A 107 -0.20 -14.33 -10.01
CA MET A 107 -1.20 -14.43 -8.95
C MET A 107 -0.89 -13.47 -7.79
N TRP A 108 -1.91 -13.14 -7.04
CA TRP A 108 -1.82 -12.47 -5.75
C TRP A 108 -2.05 -13.48 -4.64
N LYS A 109 -1.07 -13.66 -3.77
CA LYS A 109 -1.18 -14.48 -2.56
C LYS A 109 -1.51 -13.55 -1.40
N VAL A 110 -2.68 -13.72 -0.81
CA VAL A 110 -3.15 -12.90 0.30
C VAL A 110 -3.10 -13.69 1.60
N GLN A 111 -2.65 -13.06 2.67
CA GLN A 111 -2.54 -13.66 4.00
C GLN A 111 -3.08 -12.69 5.05
N TYR A 112 -3.74 -13.25 6.04
CA TYR A 112 -4.28 -12.54 7.19
C TYR A 112 -3.57 -12.96 8.47
N PRO A 113 -3.39 -12.05 9.46
CA PRO A 113 -2.73 -12.39 10.73
C PRO A 113 -3.36 -13.60 11.43
N GLU A 114 -4.66 -13.79 11.27
CA GLU A 114 -5.44 -14.90 11.85
C GLU A 114 -5.13 -16.25 11.20
N GLY A 115 -4.40 -16.26 10.08
CA GLY A 115 -3.92 -17.47 9.40
C GLY A 115 -4.66 -17.83 8.12
N GLN A 116 -5.70 -17.08 7.76
CA GLN A 116 -6.37 -17.24 6.47
C GLN A 116 -5.41 -16.96 5.32
N ARG A 117 -5.55 -17.73 4.22
CA ARG A 117 -4.77 -17.57 3.00
C ARG A 117 -5.67 -17.70 1.79
N GLU A 118 -5.45 -16.84 0.83
CA GLU A 118 -6.20 -16.79 -0.42
C GLU A 118 -5.29 -16.56 -1.61
N ILE A 119 -5.75 -16.98 -2.77
CA ILE A 119 -5.09 -16.71 -4.06
C ILE A 119 -6.07 -15.93 -4.92
N ASN A 120 -5.64 -14.74 -5.37
CA ASN A 120 -6.43 -13.83 -6.20
C ASN A 120 -7.76 -13.37 -5.58
N GLU A 121 -7.94 -13.56 -4.28
CA GLU A 121 -9.10 -13.11 -3.52
C GLU A 121 -8.63 -12.30 -2.30
N LEU A 122 -9.39 -11.24 -1.97
CA LEU A 122 -9.17 -10.42 -0.78
C LEU A 122 -10.52 -10.15 -0.14
N HIS A 123 -10.73 -10.61 1.09
CA HIS A 123 -11.93 -10.37 1.86
C HIS A 123 -11.70 -9.32 2.94
N VAL A 124 -12.55 -8.30 3.00
CA VAL A 124 -12.43 -7.20 3.96
C VAL A 124 -13.79 -6.77 4.49
N PRO A 125 -13.88 -6.32 5.75
CA PRO A 125 -15.11 -5.77 6.29
C PRO A 125 -15.34 -4.34 5.81
N ILE A 126 -16.61 -3.98 5.59
CA ILE A 126 -17.01 -2.60 5.30
C ILE A 126 -16.69 -1.68 6.50
N GLY A 127 -16.31 -0.43 6.22
CA GLY A 127 -16.13 0.62 7.23
C GLY A 127 -14.86 0.51 8.08
N ARG A 128 -14.08 -0.57 7.96
CA ARG A 128 -12.82 -0.75 8.70
C ARG A 128 -11.63 -0.36 7.83
N PRO A 129 -10.70 0.46 8.33
CA PRO A 129 -9.45 0.73 7.61
C PRO A 129 -8.63 -0.57 7.46
N VAL A 130 -8.17 -0.82 6.25
CA VAL A 130 -7.34 -1.99 5.89
C VAL A 130 -5.99 -1.47 5.40
N LYS A 131 -4.92 -1.92 6.04
CA LYS A 131 -3.54 -1.68 5.60
C LYS A 131 -3.01 -2.95 4.96
N ILE A 132 -2.63 -2.86 3.69
CA ILE A 132 -2.01 -3.95 2.97
C ILE A 132 -0.51 -3.73 2.91
N THR A 133 0.26 -4.70 3.44
CA THR A 133 1.70 -4.78 3.20
C THR A 133 1.94 -5.58 1.93
N LEU A 134 2.63 -4.98 0.99
CA LEU A 134 2.88 -5.50 -0.35
C LEU A 134 4.33 -5.98 -0.48
N ALA A 135 4.51 -7.15 -1.07
CA ALA A 135 5.82 -7.70 -1.44
C ALA A 135 5.75 -8.39 -2.80
N SER A 136 6.88 -8.49 -3.50
CA SER A 136 6.99 -9.30 -4.73
C SER A 136 8.00 -10.42 -4.54
N GLU A 137 7.65 -11.60 -5.03
CA GLU A 137 8.51 -12.80 -5.01
C GLU A 137 9.44 -12.87 -6.23
N ASP A 138 9.13 -12.16 -7.32
CA ASP A 138 9.84 -12.31 -8.60
C ASP A 138 10.09 -10.98 -9.33
N VAL A 139 9.09 -10.40 -9.99
CA VAL A 139 9.20 -9.19 -10.82
C VAL A 139 8.36 -8.04 -10.23
N ILE A 140 8.41 -6.86 -10.84
CA ILE A 140 7.53 -5.76 -10.47
C ILE A 140 6.10 -6.10 -10.88
N HIS A 141 5.18 -5.92 -9.94
CA HIS A 141 3.72 -5.98 -10.16
C HIS A 141 3.10 -4.63 -9.72
N SER A 142 1.82 -4.44 -9.95
CA SER A 142 1.10 -3.29 -9.41
C SER A 142 -0.27 -3.71 -8.88
N PHE A 143 -0.48 -3.59 -7.58
CA PHE A 143 -1.73 -3.94 -6.91
C PHE A 143 -2.75 -2.83 -7.13
N PHE A 144 -3.77 -3.08 -7.94
CA PHE A 144 -4.73 -2.07 -8.39
C PHE A 144 -6.18 -2.48 -8.16
N ILE A 145 -6.91 -1.68 -7.39
CA ILE A 145 -8.34 -1.85 -7.15
C ILE A 145 -9.08 -0.60 -7.69
N PRO A 146 -9.59 -0.65 -8.92
CA PRO A 146 -10.23 0.49 -9.57
C PRO A 146 -11.37 1.11 -8.78
N ALA A 147 -12.22 0.29 -8.16
CA ALA A 147 -13.37 0.74 -7.38
C ALA A 147 -12.98 1.58 -6.15
N LEU A 148 -11.78 1.39 -5.64
CA LEU A 148 -11.24 2.16 -4.50
C LEU A 148 -10.32 3.31 -4.95
N ARG A 149 -10.00 3.42 -6.26
CA ARG A 149 -9.03 4.38 -6.84
C ARG A 149 -7.64 4.30 -6.19
N ILE A 150 -7.23 3.10 -5.81
CA ILE A 150 -5.91 2.88 -5.22
C ILE A 150 -5.08 1.97 -6.11
N LYS A 151 -3.82 2.34 -6.28
CA LYS A 151 -2.80 1.57 -7.01
C LYS A 151 -1.47 1.73 -6.31
N HIS A 152 -0.73 0.64 -6.18
CA HIS A 152 0.64 0.66 -5.65
C HIS A 152 1.51 -0.34 -6.37
N ASP A 153 2.69 0.09 -6.81
CA ASP A 153 3.66 -0.79 -7.44
C ASP A 153 4.34 -1.64 -6.37
N VAL A 154 4.58 -2.90 -6.71
CA VAL A 154 5.11 -3.92 -5.80
C VAL A 154 6.46 -4.39 -6.32
N VAL A 155 7.53 -3.89 -5.69
CA VAL A 155 8.90 -4.07 -6.16
C VAL A 155 9.57 -5.21 -5.40
N PRO A 156 10.27 -6.15 -6.10
CA PRO A 156 11.04 -7.19 -5.43
C PRO A 156 12.08 -6.61 -4.47
N GLY A 157 12.18 -7.22 -3.30
CA GLY A 157 13.17 -6.80 -2.31
C GLY A 157 12.73 -5.66 -1.39
N HIS A 158 11.56 -5.07 -1.61
CA HIS A 158 10.99 -4.01 -0.78
C HIS A 158 9.66 -4.43 -0.17
N TYR A 159 9.34 -3.84 0.98
CA TYR A 159 7.99 -3.86 1.53
C TYR A 159 7.40 -2.47 1.35
N ASP A 160 6.28 -2.44 0.67
CA ASP A 160 5.48 -1.24 0.48
C ASP A 160 4.15 -1.38 1.20
N THR A 161 3.53 -0.26 1.52
CA THR A 161 2.23 -0.27 2.20
C THR A 161 1.25 0.63 1.49
N MET A 162 0.01 0.16 1.39
CA MET A 162 -1.13 0.96 0.99
C MET A 162 -2.28 0.72 1.95
N TRP A 163 -3.25 1.63 1.99
CA TRP A 163 -4.42 1.45 2.84
C TRP A 163 -5.68 2.01 2.20
N PHE A 164 -6.83 1.53 2.66
CA PHE A 164 -8.13 2.01 2.24
C PHE A 164 -9.19 1.71 3.30
N THR A 165 -10.35 2.39 3.18
CA THR A 165 -11.57 2.03 3.89
C THR A 165 -12.69 1.91 2.86
N ALA A 166 -13.18 0.69 2.67
CA ALA A 166 -14.33 0.45 1.80
C ALA A 166 -15.62 0.90 2.51
N ASN A 167 -16.47 1.64 1.80
CA ASN A 167 -17.73 2.17 2.33
C ASN A 167 -18.98 1.54 1.68
N LYS A 168 -18.76 0.57 0.80
CA LYS A 168 -19.85 -0.12 0.08
C LYS A 168 -19.53 -1.62 -0.02
N ALA A 169 -20.43 -2.45 0.48
CA ALA A 169 -20.34 -3.89 0.33
C ALA A 169 -20.51 -4.29 -1.15
N GLY A 170 -19.79 -5.32 -1.59
CA GLY A 170 -19.80 -5.77 -2.97
C GLY A 170 -18.55 -6.51 -3.37
N ARG A 171 -18.49 -6.94 -4.63
CA ARG A 171 -17.32 -7.62 -5.20
C ARG A 171 -16.71 -6.77 -6.30
N TYR A 172 -15.43 -6.43 -6.14
CA TYR A 172 -14.69 -5.51 -7.00
C TYR A 172 -13.47 -6.20 -7.60
N HIS A 173 -13.07 -5.79 -8.80
CA HIS A 173 -11.88 -6.34 -9.44
C HIS A 173 -10.59 -5.87 -8.76
N LEU A 174 -9.64 -6.80 -8.69
CA LEU A 174 -8.23 -6.59 -8.38
C LEU A 174 -7.42 -6.90 -9.64
N TYR A 175 -6.58 -5.99 -10.10
CA TYR A 175 -5.73 -6.15 -11.26
C TYR A 175 -4.26 -6.03 -10.91
N CYS A 176 -3.40 -6.59 -11.78
CA CYS A 176 -2.03 -6.15 -11.92
C CYS A 176 -1.98 -5.03 -12.95
N ALA A 177 -1.46 -3.85 -12.59
CA ALA A 177 -1.40 -2.66 -13.44
C ALA A 177 0.01 -2.30 -13.90
N GLU A 178 1.00 -3.20 -13.71
CA GLU A 178 2.36 -3.09 -14.24
C GLU A 178 2.72 -4.37 -14.99
N TYR A 179 3.31 -4.24 -16.18
CA TYR A 179 3.64 -5.40 -17.01
C TYR A 179 4.60 -6.36 -16.29
N CYS A 180 4.13 -7.55 -16.00
CA CYS A 180 4.84 -8.56 -15.21
C CYS A 180 5.12 -9.87 -15.99
N GLY A 181 5.01 -9.87 -17.30
CA GLY A 181 5.31 -11.03 -18.15
C GLY A 181 4.12 -11.49 -19.02
N THR A 182 4.23 -12.68 -19.59
CA THR A 182 3.35 -13.18 -20.66
C THR A 182 1.88 -13.23 -20.24
N GLU A 183 1.57 -13.68 -19.03
CA GLU A 183 0.20 -13.80 -18.49
C GLU A 183 -0.23 -12.58 -17.66
N HIS A 184 0.42 -11.41 -17.88
CA HIS A 184 0.08 -10.18 -17.17
C HIS A 184 -1.42 -9.84 -17.20
N SER A 185 -2.06 -9.95 -18.35
CA SER A 185 -3.50 -9.68 -18.52
C SER A 185 -4.41 -10.66 -17.78
N GLY A 186 -3.90 -11.86 -17.48
CA GLY A 186 -4.58 -12.90 -16.71
C GLY A 186 -4.38 -12.76 -15.19
N MET A 187 -3.49 -11.90 -14.73
CA MET A 187 -3.28 -11.66 -13.29
C MET A 187 -4.39 -10.78 -12.72
N VAL A 188 -5.56 -11.38 -12.58
CA VAL A 188 -6.81 -10.76 -12.13
C VAL A 188 -7.30 -11.45 -10.86
N GLY A 189 -7.81 -10.68 -9.94
CA GLY A 189 -8.41 -11.16 -8.70
C GLY A 189 -9.66 -10.37 -8.33
N TRP A 190 -10.15 -10.62 -7.12
CA TRP A 190 -11.33 -10.00 -6.58
C TRP A 190 -11.12 -9.47 -5.16
N VAL A 191 -11.79 -8.37 -4.87
CA VAL A 191 -11.94 -7.84 -3.52
C VAL A 191 -13.39 -7.94 -3.13
N THR A 192 -13.69 -8.73 -2.11
CA THR A 192 -15.03 -8.93 -1.56
C THR A 192 -15.15 -8.11 -0.28
N VAL A 193 -15.92 -7.03 -0.35
CA VAL A 193 -16.25 -6.19 0.81
C VAL A 193 -17.51 -6.73 1.44
N MET A 194 -17.42 -7.15 2.70
CA MET A 194 -18.48 -7.86 3.43
C MET A 194 -19.02 -7.03 4.60
N GLU A 195 -20.26 -7.31 5.00
CA GLU A 195 -20.74 -6.83 6.28
C GLU A 195 -19.91 -7.43 7.43
N PRO A 196 -19.74 -6.72 8.57
CA PRO A 196 -18.86 -7.17 9.65
C PRO A 196 -19.19 -8.56 10.20
N ALA A 197 -20.46 -8.94 10.26
CA ALA A 197 -20.88 -10.26 10.72
C ALA A 197 -20.49 -11.36 9.73
N ASP A 198 -20.65 -11.12 8.44
CA ASP A 198 -20.28 -12.07 7.38
C ASP A 198 -18.78 -12.25 7.32
N TYR A 199 -18.02 -11.15 7.46
CA TYR A 199 -16.56 -11.20 7.53
C TYR A 199 -16.08 -12.01 8.75
N ALA A 200 -16.69 -11.83 9.93
CA ALA A 200 -16.36 -12.61 11.12
C ALA A 200 -16.63 -14.10 10.93
N ASN A 201 -17.75 -14.47 10.30
CA ASN A 201 -18.09 -15.85 9.97
C ASN A 201 -17.10 -16.45 8.96
N TRP A 202 -16.75 -15.70 7.90
CA TRP A 202 -15.74 -16.11 6.94
C TRP A 202 -14.38 -16.34 7.62
N LEU A 203 -13.96 -15.42 8.48
CA LEU A 203 -12.70 -15.53 9.22
C LEU A 203 -12.67 -16.76 10.15
N ALA A 204 -13.77 -17.08 10.80
CA ALA A 204 -13.89 -18.26 11.67
C ALA A 204 -13.88 -19.58 10.90
N GLY A 205 -14.33 -19.61 9.66
CA GLY A 205 -14.50 -20.83 8.85
C GLY A 205 -13.24 -21.38 8.18
N GLY A 206 -12.12 -20.66 8.14
CA GLY A 206 -11.02 -20.98 7.24
C GLY A 206 -9.65 -21.30 7.84
N GLY A 207 -9.47 -21.33 9.15
CA GLY A 207 -8.14 -21.43 9.77
C GLY A 207 -7.69 -22.84 10.16
N SER A 208 -7.29 -23.71 9.23
CA SER A 208 -6.77 -25.04 9.57
C SER A 208 -5.26 -25.09 9.92
N SER A 209 -4.49 -24.03 9.63
CA SER A 209 -3.01 -24.02 9.79
C SER A 209 -2.47 -23.18 10.96
N GLY A 210 -3.32 -22.58 11.77
CA GLY A 210 -2.95 -21.64 12.83
C GLY A 210 -2.65 -20.23 12.33
N THR A 211 -2.48 -19.29 13.26
CA THR A 211 -2.18 -17.88 12.94
C THR A 211 -0.84 -17.73 12.23
N MET A 212 -0.61 -16.62 11.55
CA MET A 212 0.69 -16.32 10.94
C MET A 212 1.83 -16.32 11.97
N ALA A 213 1.56 -15.84 13.19
CA ALA A 213 2.54 -15.89 14.29
C ALA A 213 2.91 -17.33 14.66
N GLN A 214 1.93 -18.24 14.78
CA GLN A 214 2.18 -19.67 15.05
C GLN A 214 2.91 -20.37 13.90
N GLN A 215 2.63 -19.98 12.66
CA GLN A 215 3.36 -20.49 11.49
C GLN A 215 4.81 -19.97 11.49
N GLY A 216 5.01 -18.69 11.80
CA GLY A 216 6.32 -18.08 11.96
C GLY A 216 7.13 -18.71 13.09
N GLU A 217 6.51 -19.05 14.22
CA GLU A 217 7.14 -19.78 15.33
C GLU A 217 7.66 -21.15 14.88
N ARG A 218 6.84 -21.92 14.16
CA ARG A 218 7.26 -23.20 13.60
C ARG A 218 8.45 -23.07 12.64
N LEU A 219 8.40 -22.05 11.75
CA LEU A 219 9.52 -21.77 10.84
C LEU A 219 10.77 -21.34 11.60
N PHE A 220 10.66 -20.56 12.65
CA PHE A 220 11.75 -20.10 13.51
C PHE A 220 12.48 -21.28 14.16
N GLU A 221 11.74 -22.31 14.60
CA GLU A 221 12.28 -23.54 15.12
C GLU A 221 12.90 -24.43 14.02
N GLN A 222 12.18 -24.65 12.93
CA GLN A 222 12.62 -25.50 11.81
C GLN A 222 13.90 -25.00 11.15
N LEU A 223 14.07 -23.69 11.04
CA LEU A 223 15.24 -23.04 10.46
C LEU A 223 16.39 -22.89 11.49
N GLY A 224 16.19 -23.34 12.73
CA GLY A 224 17.19 -23.31 13.78
C GLY A 224 17.52 -21.93 14.33
N CYS A 225 16.66 -20.91 14.09
CA CYS A 225 16.89 -19.55 14.55
C CYS A 225 16.98 -19.47 16.09
N SER A 226 16.20 -20.30 16.81
CA SER A 226 16.21 -20.43 18.26
C SER A 226 17.55 -20.87 18.87
N SER A 227 18.40 -21.51 18.07
CA SER A 227 19.74 -21.94 18.54
C SER A 227 20.70 -20.77 18.81
N CYS A 228 20.49 -19.64 18.14
CA CYS A 228 21.30 -18.42 18.24
C CYS A 228 20.55 -17.27 18.92
N HIS A 229 19.25 -17.07 18.57
CA HIS A 229 18.39 -16.04 19.11
C HIS A 229 17.60 -16.56 20.30
N LEU A 230 18.25 -16.57 21.47
CA LEU A 230 17.60 -16.99 22.72
C LEU A 230 16.61 -15.89 23.17
N LEU A 231 15.37 -16.28 23.48
CA LEU A 231 14.32 -15.32 23.86
C LEU A 231 14.44 -14.83 25.30
N ASP A 232 15.01 -15.63 26.20
CA ASP A 232 15.03 -15.34 27.64
C ASP A 232 16.36 -14.77 28.14
N ARG A 233 17.40 -14.79 27.31
CA ARG A 233 18.73 -14.30 27.68
C ARG A 233 19.53 -13.88 26.45
N GLN A 234 20.62 -13.15 26.67
CA GLN A 234 21.58 -12.87 25.60
C GLN A 234 22.27 -14.18 25.15
N GLY A 235 22.31 -14.39 23.85
CA GLY A 235 22.95 -15.53 23.21
C GLY A 235 24.08 -15.13 22.29
N ARG A 236 24.41 -16.01 21.32
CA ARG A 236 25.37 -15.72 20.25
C ARG A 236 24.90 -14.62 19.30
N CYS A 237 23.58 -14.40 19.27
CA CYS A 237 22.89 -13.37 18.50
C CYS A 237 21.99 -12.55 19.44
N PRO A 238 21.53 -11.34 19.01
CA PRO A 238 20.61 -10.51 19.81
C PRO A 238 19.33 -11.25 20.17
N SER A 239 18.81 -11.02 21.37
CA SER A 239 17.44 -11.47 21.69
C SER A 239 16.44 -10.74 20.80
N LEU A 240 15.46 -11.46 20.29
CA LEU A 240 14.40 -10.89 19.45
C LEU A 240 13.18 -10.41 20.24
N ARG A 241 13.13 -10.66 21.54
CA ARG A 241 12.03 -10.20 22.40
C ARG A 241 12.01 -8.68 22.49
N GLY A 242 10.92 -8.07 22.03
CA GLY A 242 10.73 -6.62 22.03
C GLY A 242 11.62 -5.85 21.05
N VAL A 243 12.30 -6.53 20.12
CA VAL A 243 13.13 -5.87 19.12
C VAL A 243 12.30 -5.08 18.12
N TYR A 244 11.14 -5.60 17.71
CA TYR A 244 10.28 -4.93 16.75
C TYR A 244 9.82 -3.56 17.26
N GLY A 245 9.97 -2.53 16.43
CA GLY A 245 9.66 -1.14 16.78
C GLY A 245 10.70 -0.44 17.66
N SER A 246 11.73 -1.15 18.14
CA SER A 246 12.81 -0.57 18.93
C SER A 246 13.88 0.10 18.06
N ARG A 247 14.72 0.94 18.69
CA ARG A 247 15.90 1.51 18.05
C ARG A 247 17.10 0.58 18.27
N VAL A 248 17.66 0.08 17.18
CA VAL A 248 18.83 -0.82 17.20
C VAL A 248 20.08 -0.05 16.82
N GLN A 249 21.10 -0.10 17.66
CA GLN A 249 22.41 0.48 17.38
C GLN A 249 23.25 -0.53 16.57
N LEU A 250 23.82 -0.07 15.46
CA LEU A 250 24.66 -0.87 14.57
C LEU A 250 26.14 -0.72 14.91
N SER A 251 26.94 -1.66 14.46
CA SER A 251 28.41 -1.66 14.64
C SER A 251 29.13 -0.49 13.94
N ASP A 252 28.50 0.11 12.93
CA ASP A 252 28.99 1.32 12.23
C ASP A 252 28.62 2.63 12.95
N GLY A 253 28.00 2.54 14.12
CA GLY A 253 27.57 3.68 14.93
C GLY A 253 26.21 4.27 14.57
N LYS A 254 25.57 3.80 13.50
CA LYS A 254 24.22 4.26 13.12
C LYS A 254 23.16 3.61 14.00
N THR A 255 22.02 4.28 14.11
CA THR A 255 20.84 3.75 14.78
C THR A 255 19.72 3.61 13.76
N VAL A 256 19.10 2.43 13.70
CA VAL A 256 17.98 2.11 12.80
C VAL A 256 16.77 1.68 13.61
N GLN A 257 15.57 1.83 13.05
CA GLN A 257 14.36 1.28 13.62
C GLN A 257 14.18 -0.16 13.13
N ALA A 258 13.89 -1.07 14.04
CA ALA A 258 13.62 -2.47 13.70
C ALA A 258 12.16 -2.62 13.22
N ASP A 259 11.93 -2.28 11.97
CA ASP A 259 10.67 -2.44 11.23
C ASP A 259 10.65 -3.74 10.41
N ASP A 260 9.58 -3.94 9.64
CA ASP A 260 9.42 -5.12 8.78
C ASP A 260 10.55 -5.25 7.77
N ALA A 261 10.98 -4.14 7.17
CA ALA A 261 12.05 -4.10 6.18
C ALA A 261 13.42 -4.45 6.81
N TYR A 262 13.71 -3.92 8.00
CA TYR A 262 14.93 -4.25 8.74
C TYR A 262 15.00 -5.74 9.09
N ILE A 263 13.90 -6.33 9.61
CA ILE A 263 13.86 -7.76 9.96
C ILE A 263 14.02 -8.62 8.71
N ARG A 264 13.33 -8.29 7.62
CA ARG A 264 13.48 -8.96 6.33
C ARG A 264 14.93 -8.95 5.84
N GLU A 265 15.54 -7.76 5.81
CA GLU A 265 16.95 -7.61 5.39
C GLU A 265 17.89 -8.42 6.28
N SER A 266 17.67 -8.43 7.60
CA SER A 266 18.48 -9.21 8.54
C SER A 266 18.38 -10.72 8.31
N ILE A 267 17.23 -11.23 7.85
CA ILE A 267 17.05 -12.65 7.50
C ILE A 267 17.76 -12.98 6.19
N LEU A 268 17.62 -12.12 5.16
CA LEU A 268 18.14 -12.39 3.83
C LEU A 268 19.60 -12.00 3.66
N ASN A 269 20.02 -10.89 4.26
CA ASN A 269 21.37 -10.35 4.19
C ASN A 269 21.89 -9.90 5.58
N PRO A 270 22.14 -10.82 6.50
CA PRO A 270 22.44 -10.52 7.91
C PRO A 270 23.70 -9.68 8.13
N ASN A 271 24.59 -9.63 7.16
CA ASN A 271 25.82 -8.85 7.27
C ASN A 271 25.68 -7.40 6.77
N ALA A 272 24.54 -7.03 6.18
CA ALA A 272 24.31 -5.66 5.74
C ALA A 272 24.22 -4.67 6.92
N LYS A 273 23.65 -5.13 8.04
CA LYS A 273 23.47 -4.31 9.26
C LYS A 273 23.74 -5.14 10.50
N VAL A 274 24.97 -5.11 10.99
CA VAL A 274 25.39 -5.87 12.18
C VAL A 274 25.09 -5.07 13.44
N VAL A 275 24.40 -5.68 14.41
CA VAL A 275 24.07 -5.05 15.70
C VAL A 275 25.33 -4.83 16.53
N SER A 276 25.44 -3.66 17.19
CA SER A 276 26.58 -3.33 18.06
C SER A 276 26.78 -4.37 19.16
N GLY A 277 28.02 -4.79 19.37
CA GLY A 277 28.38 -5.83 20.35
C GLY A 277 28.33 -7.28 19.79
N TYR A 278 27.88 -7.48 18.56
CA TYR A 278 27.86 -8.79 17.91
C TYR A 278 28.86 -8.87 16.73
N LYS A 279 29.28 -10.10 16.41
CA LYS A 279 30.25 -10.32 15.33
C LYS A 279 29.55 -10.51 13.98
N PRO A 280 30.13 -10.01 12.87
CA PRO A 280 29.64 -10.34 11.54
C PRO A 280 29.84 -11.84 11.22
N ASN A 281 29.14 -12.33 10.21
CA ASN A 281 29.21 -13.70 9.70
C ASN A 281 28.82 -14.80 10.71
N VAL A 282 28.04 -14.48 11.75
CA VAL A 282 27.49 -15.44 12.70
C VAL A 282 26.14 -15.98 12.23
N MET A 283 25.29 -15.12 11.72
CA MET A 283 23.99 -15.48 11.18
C MET A 283 24.13 -15.89 9.70
N PRO A 284 23.64 -17.08 9.31
CA PRO A 284 23.63 -17.50 7.90
C PRO A 284 22.60 -16.68 7.10
N SER A 285 22.81 -16.53 5.81
CA SER A 285 21.80 -15.98 4.91
C SER A 285 20.76 -17.05 4.58
N PHE A 286 19.50 -16.66 4.62
CA PHE A 286 18.37 -17.50 4.22
C PHE A 286 17.82 -17.14 2.83
N GLN A 287 18.57 -16.34 2.06
CA GLN A 287 18.18 -15.96 0.70
C GLN A 287 18.00 -17.20 -0.18
N GLY A 288 16.85 -17.30 -0.85
CA GLY A 288 16.48 -18.44 -1.69
C GLY A 288 16.06 -19.72 -0.95
N GLN A 289 16.10 -19.72 0.40
CA GLN A 289 15.68 -20.85 1.23
C GLN A 289 14.29 -20.66 1.82
N ILE A 290 13.82 -19.41 1.94
CA ILE A 290 12.52 -19.05 2.51
C ILE A 290 11.73 -18.26 1.47
N THR A 291 10.43 -18.56 1.33
CA THR A 291 9.51 -17.77 0.50
C THR A 291 9.18 -16.44 1.16
N GLU A 292 8.75 -15.43 0.40
CA GLU A 292 8.30 -14.15 0.97
C GLU A 292 7.15 -14.34 1.98
N GLU A 293 6.27 -15.32 1.76
CA GLU A 293 5.23 -15.70 2.73
C GLU A 293 5.84 -16.15 4.06
N GLY A 294 6.86 -17.00 4.00
CA GLY A 294 7.55 -17.48 5.19
C GLY A 294 8.28 -16.35 5.94
N ILE A 295 8.89 -15.41 5.20
CA ILE A 295 9.51 -14.23 5.79
C ILE A 295 8.46 -13.36 6.51
N LEU A 296 7.30 -13.12 5.90
CA LEU A 296 6.20 -12.39 6.53
C LEU A 296 5.72 -13.08 7.83
N GLN A 297 5.62 -14.42 7.82
CA GLN A 297 5.24 -15.18 9.02
C GLN A 297 6.28 -15.03 10.13
N LEU A 298 7.58 -15.07 9.80
CA LEU A 298 8.66 -14.83 10.77
C LEU A 298 8.61 -13.40 11.33
N VAL A 299 8.37 -12.40 10.48
CA VAL A 299 8.20 -11.00 10.91
C VAL A 299 7.04 -10.87 11.89
N ILE A 300 5.87 -11.46 11.59
CA ILE A 300 4.71 -11.46 12.48
C ILE A 300 4.99 -12.18 13.81
N TYR A 301 5.70 -13.30 13.77
CA TYR A 301 6.13 -13.99 14.99
C TYR A 301 7.02 -13.08 15.85
N ILE A 302 8.04 -12.44 15.25
CA ILE A 302 8.94 -11.53 15.98
C ILE A 302 8.19 -10.33 16.54
N LYS A 303 7.20 -9.78 15.82
CA LYS A 303 6.28 -8.76 16.38
C LYS A 303 5.56 -9.25 17.62
N SER A 304 5.04 -10.48 17.60
CA SER A 304 4.28 -11.05 18.71
C SER A 304 5.12 -11.21 19.98
N LEU A 305 6.43 -11.37 19.87
CA LEU A 305 7.36 -11.48 21.00
C LEU A 305 7.45 -10.19 21.85
N GLY A 306 7.07 -9.04 21.30
CA GLY A 306 7.03 -7.75 22.00
C GLY A 306 5.75 -7.51 22.80
N ILE A 307 4.65 -8.17 22.46
CA ILE A 307 3.31 -7.90 23.02
C ILE A 307 3.12 -8.55 24.42
N THR A 308 3.92 -9.54 24.77
CA THR A 308 3.70 -10.38 25.97
C THR A 308 4.23 -9.82 27.30
N ASN A 309 4.80 -8.59 27.33
CA ASN A 309 5.48 -8.07 28.54
C ASN A 309 4.93 -6.77 29.12
N ALA A 310 3.75 -6.27 28.68
CA ALA A 310 3.07 -5.21 29.44
C ALA A 310 2.20 -5.86 30.54
N PRO A 311 2.38 -5.52 31.83
CA PRO A 311 1.45 -5.97 32.89
C PRO A 311 0.05 -5.43 32.54
N GLY A 312 -0.89 -6.31 32.19
CA GLY A 312 -2.25 -5.94 31.76
C GLY A 312 -2.51 -6.01 30.25
N ALA A 313 -1.54 -6.44 29.41
CA ALA A 313 -1.82 -6.69 27.99
C ALA A 313 -2.78 -7.89 27.83
N PRO A 314 -3.86 -7.76 27.05
CA PRO A 314 -4.79 -8.86 26.81
C PRO A 314 -4.05 -10.02 26.12
N THR A 315 -4.22 -11.22 26.66
CA THR A 315 -3.73 -12.44 26.00
C THR A 315 -4.38 -12.60 24.63
N ALA A 316 -3.75 -13.30 23.70
CA ALA A 316 -4.27 -13.55 22.35
C ALA A 316 -5.72 -14.07 22.33
N ALA A 317 -6.15 -14.74 23.43
CA ALA A 317 -7.53 -15.16 23.67
C ALA A 317 -8.50 -13.99 23.97
N ALA A 318 -8.02 -12.86 24.49
CA ALA A 318 -8.85 -11.70 24.82
C ALA A 318 -9.12 -10.81 23.61
N LEU A 319 -8.29 -10.88 22.56
CA LEU A 319 -8.51 -10.20 21.28
C LEU A 319 -9.53 -10.92 20.38
N ALA A 320 -9.83 -12.18 20.68
CA ALA A 320 -10.82 -13.00 19.97
C ALA A 320 -12.24 -12.95 20.59
N ALA A 321 -12.45 -12.29 21.74
CA ALA A 321 -13.76 -12.22 22.38
C ALA A 321 -14.59 -11.06 21.79
N PRO A 322 -15.85 -11.29 21.38
CA PRO A 322 -16.74 -10.23 20.96
C PRO A 322 -17.04 -9.30 22.14
N GLN A 323 -16.80 -8.01 21.99
CA GLN A 323 -17.20 -6.99 22.95
C GLN A 323 -18.72 -6.90 22.96
N ASN A 324 -19.35 -7.61 23.88
CA ASN A 324 -20.78 -7.41 24.18
C ASN A 324 -20.94 -6.04 24.84
N GLY A 325 -21.53 -5.11 24.10
CA GLY A 325 -21.94 -3.82 24.60
C GLY A 325 -23.00 -3.97 25.71
N GLY A 326 -22.59 -3.72 26.93
CA GLY A 326 -23.50 -3.53 28.05
C GLY A 326 -24.21 -2.20 27.94
N LYS A 327 -25.52 -2.23 27.74
CA LYS A 327 -26.43 -1.11 28.01
C LYS A 327 -26.51 -0.93 29.51
N GLN A 328 -26.28 0.26 30.01
CA GLN A 328 -27.06 0.92 31.07
C GLN A 328 -27.14 2.41 30.78
#